data_ab259aae9b3e5d974540b601e1486127
#
_entry.id   ab259aae9b3e5d974540b601e1486127
#
_cell.length_a   1.000
_cell.length_b   1.000
_cell.length_c   1.000
_cell.angle_alpha   90.00
_cell.angle_beta   90.00
_cell.angle_gamma   90.00
#
_symmetry.space_group_name_H-M   'P 1'
#
loop_
_entity.id
_entity.type
_entity.pdbx_description
1 polymer ?
#
loop_
_entity_poly.entity_id
_entity_poly.type
_entity_poly.pdbx_seq_one_letter_code
_entity_poly.pdbx_strand_id
1 'polypeptide(L)'
;MNDVPRPGEPGCDAYLAEGNAKQARKRAAADALVCDEEGRLLLVNPTYKEGWDLPGGMAEANEPPDAALRRELCEELGLSITSLQFLCVDWVEPHGPWDDYLGFVFNAGVLEPGQAAELKPCDEEISELGFFDVPTALTLLPARQRARAEQALQALHDGVPRYLRNGVPG
;
A
#
# COMPACT_ATOMS: atom_id res chain seq x y z
N MET A 1 14.36 -29.69 31.81
CA MET A 1 14.33 -29.50 30.35
C MET A 1 12.87 -29.50 29.95
N ASN A 2 12.33 -28.39 29.45
CA ASN A 2 10.96 -28.40 28.91
C ASN A 2 11.03 -29.21 27.60
N ASP A 3 10.38 -30.34 27.61
CA ASP A 3 10.31 -31.21 26.42
C ASP A 3 9.43 -30.48 25.38
N VAL A 4 10.01 -30.12 24.24
CA VAL A 4 9.29 -29.42 23.16
C VAL A 4 8.40 -30.48 22.47
N PRO A 5 7.05 -30.29 22.46
CA PRO A 5 6.15 -31.25 21.85
C PRO A 5 6.46 -31.41 20.35
N ARG A 6 6.38 -32.64 19.85
CA ARG A 6 6.59 -32.95 18.43
C ARG A 6 5.29 -32.73 17.64
N PRO A 7 5.40 -32.51 16.30
CA PRO A 7 4.24 -32.44 15.44
C PRO A 7 3.28 -33.63 15.64
N GLY A 8 2.01 -33.35 15.94
CA GLY A 8 0.98 -34.36 16.19
C GLY A 8 0.86 -34.82 17.65
N GLU A 9 1.74 -34.40 18.54
CA GLU A 9 1.61 -34.69 19.99
C GLU A 9 0.61 -33.70 20.66
N PRO A 10 -0.10 -34.12 21.71
CA PRO A 10 -0.96 -33.24 22.49
C PRO A 10 -0.18 -32.02 23.01
N GLY A 11 -0.75 -30.81 22.84
CA GLY A 11 -0.14 -29.55 23.27
C GLY A 11 0.84 -28.93 22.27
N CYS A 12 1.15 -29.57 21.14
CA CYS A 12 2.02 -29.00 20.12
C CYS A 12 1.46 -27.69 19.55
N ASP A 13 0.17 -27.63 19.22
CA ASP A 13 -0.46 -26.42 18.69
C ASP A 13 -0.44 -25.27 19.70
N ALA A 14 -0.65 -25.54 20.97
CA ALA A 14 -0.58 -24.52 22.03
C ALA A 14 0.85 -23.96 22.18
N TYR A 15 1.85 -24.84 22.12
CA TYR A 15 3.26 -24.44 22.16
C TYR A 15 3.64 -23.57 20.93
N LEU A 16 3.21 -23.96 19.74
CA LEU A 16 3.43 -23.19 18.51
C LEU A 16 2.69 -21.84 18.53
N ALA A 17 1.45 -21.81 19.04
CA ALA A 17 0.69 -20.57 19.19
C ALA A 17 1.36 -19.59 20.18
N GLU A 18 1.92 -20.09 21.28
CA GLU A 18 2.72 -19.27 22.20
C GLU A 18 3.96 -18.71 21.53
N GLY A 19 4.66 -19.54 20.73
CA GLY A 19 5.81 -19.11 19.93
C GLY A 19 5.44 -18.04 18.92
N ASN A 20 4.33 -18.23 18.19
CA ASN A 20 3.81 -17.26 17.22
C ASN A 20 3.43 -15.93 17.90
N ALA A 21 2.83 -15.97 19.10
CA ALA A 21 2.48 -14.76 19.83
C ALA A 21 3.69 -13.90 20.23
N LYS A 22 4.86 -14.51 20.36
CA LYS A 22 6.13 -13.84 20.69
C LYS A 22 6.87 -13.28 19.47
N GLN A 23 6.45 -13.63 18.23
CA GLN A 23 7.08 -13.11 17.02
C GLN A 23 6.73 -11.63 16.82
N ALA A 24 7.73 -10.84 16.40
CA ALA A 24 7.50 -9.47 16.00
C ALA A 24 6.55 -9.41 14.80
N ARG A 25 5.58 -8.51 14.86
CA ARG A 25 4.64 -8.25 13.76
C ARG A 25 5.01 -6.95 13.07
N LYS A 26 4.88 -6.92 11.76
CA LYS A 26 5.03 -5.72 10.95
C LYS A 26 3.65 -5.26 10.50
N ARG A 27 3.39 -3.96 10.61
CA ARG A 27 2.24 -3.36 9.92
C ARG A 27 2.49 -3.43 8.42
N ALA A 28 1.45 -3.55 7.63
CA ALA A 28 1.51 -3.50 6.18
C ALA A 28 0.54 -2.45 5.66
N ALA A 29 0.96 -1.71 4.65
CA ALA A 29 0.13 -0.79 3.90
C ALA A 29 0.27 -1.13 2.41
N ALA A 30 -0.73 -0.81 1.61
CA ALA A 30 -0.67 -0.99 0.18
C ALA A 30 -1.26 0.23 -0.53
N ASP A 31 -0.49 0.80 -1.46
CA ASP A 31 -0.82 1.95 -2.26
C ASP A 31 -0.89 1.57 -3.75
N ALA A 32 -1.67 2.31 -4.53
CA ALA A 32 -1.81 2.09 -5.96
C ALA A 32 -1.23 3.23 -6.80
N LEU A 33 -0.55 2.88 -7.90
CA LEU A 33 -0.45 3.73 -9.07
C LEU A 33 -1.68 3.48 -9.94
N VAL A 34 -2.55 4.47 -10.06
CA VAL A 34 -3.74 4.48 -10.92
C VAL A 34 -3.59 5.63 -11.88
N CYS A 35 -3.68 5.38 -13.18
CA CYS A 35 -3.60 6.44 -14.18
C CYS A 35 -4.93 6.60 -14.92
N ASP A 36 -5.13 7.76 -15.52
CA ASP A 36 -6.13 7.96 -16.58
C ASP A 36 -5.53 7.70 -17.96
N GLU A 37 -6.34 7.86 -19.00
CA GLU A 37 -5.92 7.63 -20.39
C GLU A 37 -4.84 8.62 -20.90
N GLU A 38 -4.73 9.79 -20.26
CA GLU A 38 -3.67 10.75 -20.53
C GLU A 38 -2.37 10.45 -19.77
N GLY A 39 -2.34 9.38 -18.97
CA GLY A 39 -1.19 9.00 -18.16
C GLY A 39 -0.98 9.86 -16.93
N ARG A 40 -2.00 10.61 -16.50
CA ARG A 40 -1.99 11.37 -15.25
C ARG A 40 -2.25 10.44 -14.06
N LEU A 41 -1.52 10.67 -12.97
CA LEU A 41 -1.57 9.85 -11.77
C LEU A 41 -2.69 10.34 -10.83
N LEU A 42 -3.51 9.41 -10.36
CA LEU A 42 -4.51 9.66 -9.33
C LEU A 42 -3.85 9.88 -7.98
N LEU A 43 -4.17 10.99 -7.34
CA LEU A 43 -3.87 11.25 -5.93
C LEU A 43 -5.16 11.52 -5.15
N VAL A 44 -5.11 11.26 -3.86
CA VAL A 44 -6.19 11.54 -2.90
C VAL A 44 -5.68 12.51 -1.84
N ASN A 45 -6.59 13.32 -1.28
CA ASN A 45 -6.28 14.25 -0.19
C ASN A 45 -7.03 13.77 1.08
N PRO A 46 -6.33 13.10 2.02
CA PRO A 46 -6.95 12.59 3.24
C PRO A 46 -7.40 13.72 4.17
N THR A 47 -8.49 13.51 4.91
CA THR A 47 -9.00 14.48 5.89
C THR A 47 -8.21 14.51 7.21
N TYR A 48 -7.50 13.42 7.53
CA TYR A 48 -6.82 13.20 8.82
C TYR A 48 -5.33 13.62 8.84
N LYS A 49 -4.79 14.06 7.70
CA LYS A 49 -3.42 14.58 7.58
C LYS A 49 -3.35 15.63 6.47
N GLU A 50 -2.32 16.46 6.50
CA GLU A 50 -2.06 17.43 5.43
C GLU A 50 -1.37 16.79 4.22
N GLY A 51 -1.73 17.25 3.03
CA GLY A 51 -1.10 16.90 1.76
C GLY A 51 -1.76 15.73 1.03
N TRP A 52 -1.25 15.51 -0.18
CA TRP A 52 -1.73 14.47 -1.09
C TRP A 52 -1.06 13.13 -0.81
N ASP A 53 -1.74 12.05 -1.20
CA ASP A 53 -1.28 10.68 -1.04
C ASP A 53 -1.61 9.84 -2.28
N LEU A 54 -0.92 8.71 -2.44
CA LEU A 54 -1.40 7.65 -3.32
C LEU A 54 -2.65 7.01 -2.71
N PRO A 55 -3.65 6.61 -3.52
CA PRO A 55 -4.80 5.90 -3.00
C PRO A 55 -4.42 4.52 -2.46
N GLY A 56 -4.97 4.15 -1.32
CA GLY A 56 -4.68 2.91 -0.60
C GLY A 56 -4.73 3.07 0.90
N GLY A 57 -4.33 2.03 1.63
CA GLY A 57 -4.43 2.07 3.09
C GLY A 57 -3.75 0.91 3.80
N MET A 58 -4.08 0.76 5.08
CA MET A 58 -3.48 -0.24 5.96
C MET A 58 -4.18 -1.60 5.82
N ALA A 59 -3.38 -2.66 5.75
CA ALA A 59 -3.90 -4.02 5.84
C ALA A 59 -4.41 -4.32 7.26
N GLU A 60 -5.53 -5.00 7.34
CA GLU A 60 -6.07 -5.55 8.57
C GLU A 60 -5.31 -6.81 9.04
N ALA A 61 -5.67 -7.30 10.23
CA ALA A 61 -5.05 -8.51 10.76
C ALA A 61 -5.30 -9.72 9.86
N ASN A 62 -4.21 -10.37 9.41
CA ASN A 62 -4.21 -11.51 8.48
C ASN A 62 -4.75 -11.21 7.07
N GLU A 63 -4.83 -9.94 6.69
CA GLU A 63 -5.24 -9.50 5.35
C GLU A 63 -4.00 -9.38 4.43
N PRO A 64 -4.01 -9.99 3.22
CA PRO A 64 -2.96 -9.77 2.25
C PRO A 64 -2.92 -8.31 1.76
N PRO A 65 -1.74 -7.71 1.49
CA PRO A 65 -1.64 -6.31 1.07
C PRO A 65 -2.43 -5.97 -0.21
N ASP A 66 -2.50 -6.89 -1.17
CA ASP A 66 -3.28 -6.70 -2.40
C ASP A 66 -4.80 -6.76 -2.16
N ALA A 67 -5.25 -7.54 -1.17
CA ALA A 67 -6.67 -7.56 -0.76
C ALA A 67 -7.02 -6.27 -0.02
N ALA A 68 -6.16 -5.81 0.90
CA ALA A 68 -6.29 -4.53 1.58
C ALA A 68 -6.44 -3.38 0.57
N LEU A 69 -5.55 -3.32 -0.43
CA LEU A 69 -5.60 -2.30 -1.47
C LEU A 69 -6.95 -2.30 -2.21
N ARG A 70 -7.45 -3.48 -2.61
CA ARG A 70 -8.74 -3.59 -3.29
C ARG A 70 -9.90 -3.11 -2.43
N ARG A 71 -9.88 -3.45 -1.14
CA ARG A 71 -10.89 -3.01 -0.17
C ARG A 71 -10.86 -1.49 -0.02
N GLU A 72 -9.70 -0.89 0.24
CA GLU A 72 -9.53 0.56 0.40
C GLU A 72 -9.97 1.32 -0.86
N LEU A 73 -9.53 0.92 -2.05
CA LEU A 73 -9.95 1.56 -3.31
C LEU A 73 -11.48 1.49 -3.52
N CYS A 74 -12.10 0.40 -3.09
CA CYS A 74 -13.56 0.26 -3.17
C CYS A 74 -14.28 1.13 -2.14
N GLU A 75 -13.80 1.15 -0.89
CA GLU A 75 -14.39 1.91 0.22
C GLU A 75 -14.24 3.41 0.02
N GLU A 76 -13.02 3.88 -0.26
CA GLU A 76 -12.70 5.29 -0.39
C GLU A 76 -13.18 5.92 -1.71
N LEU A 77 -13.12 5.17 -2.82
CA LEU A 77 -13.29 5.71 -4.17
C LEU A 77 -14.37 5.02 -5.01
N GLY A 78 -14.99 3.95 -4.49
CA GLY A 78 -15.91 3.12 -5.27
C GLY A 78 -15.24 2.39 -6.44
N LEU A 79 -13.91 2.27 -6.41
CA LEU A 79 -13.12 1.72 -7.50
C LEU A 79 -12.85 0.23 -7.32
N SER A 80 -13.40 -0.60 -8.23
CA SER A 80 -13.16 -2.03 -8.26
C SER A 80 -12.04 -2.38 -9.24
N ILE A 81 -10.93 -2.91 -8.72
CA ILE A 81 -9.76 -3.30 -9.51
C ILE A 81 -9.65 -4.82 -9.61
N THR A 82 -9.58 -5.36 -10.82
CA THR A 82 -9.46 -6.79 -11.09
C THR A 82 -8.02 -7.28 -11.18
N SER A 83 -7.10 -6.44 -11.66
CA SER A 83 -5.69 -6.80 -11.84
C SER A 83 -4.79 -5.83 -11.10
N LEU A 84 -3.82 -6.38 -10.38
CA LEU A 84 -2.75 -5.62 -9.70
C LEU A 84 -1.40 -6.23 -10.10
N GLN A 85 -0.46 -5.37 -10.47
CA GLN A 85 0.93 -5.74 -10.71
C GLN A 85 1.79 -5.20 -9.56
N PHE A 86 2.50 -6.10 -8.87
CA PHE A 86 3.43 -5.68 -7.81
C PHE A 86 4.60 -4.89 -8.40
N LEU A 87 4.91 -3.73 -7.80
CA LEU A 87 5.98 -2.83 -8.22
C LEU A 87 7.12 -2.75 -7.20
N CYS A 88 6.81 -2.50 -5.95
CA CYS A 88 7.83 -2.44 -4.91
C CYS A 88 7.26 -2.70 -3.52
N VAL A 89 8.17 -3.06 -2.60
CA VAL A 89 7.94 -3.04 -1.16
C VAL A 89 9.01 -2.19 -0.50
N ASP A 90 8.58 -1.26 0.35
CA ASP A 90 9.42 -0.32 1.08
C ASP A 90 9.35 -0.63 2.58
N TRP A 91 10.48 -1.01 3.17
CA TRP A 91 10.58 -1.02 4.62
C TRP A 91 10.76 0.41 5.12
N VAL A 92 9.79 0.88 5.88
CA VAL A 92 9.77 2.22 6.46
C VAL A 92 10.13 2.12 7.93
N GLU A 93 11.19 2.83 8.34
CA GLU A 93 11.66 2.85 9.72
C GLU A 93 10.64 3.46 10.68
N PRO A 94 10.74 3.16 11.99
CA PRO A 94 9.91 3.80 13.01
C PRO A 94 10.01 5.32 12.94
N HIS A 95 8.88 6.01 13.11
CA HIS A 95 8.84 7.47 13.08
C HIS A 95 7.71 8.04 13.94
N GLY A 96 8.00 9.08 14.71
CA GLY A 96 7.04 9.63 15.66
C GLY A 96 6.53 8.55 16.61
N PRO A 97 5.20 8.38 16.76
CA PRO A 97 4.62 7.34 17.61
C PRO A 97 4.46 5.98 16.90
N TRP A 98 4.90 5.86 15.64
CA TRP A 98 4.63 4.70 14.80
C TRP A 98 5.83 3.75 14.72
N ASP A 99 5.57 2.46 14.94
CA ASP A 99 6.52 1.40 14.62
C ASP A 99 6.75 1.30 13.11
N ASP A 100 7.78 0.54 12.72
CA ASP A 100 8.09 0.27 11.33
C ASP A 100 6.95 -0.46 10.59
N TYR A 101 6.93 -0.32 9.27
CA TYR A 101 5.96 -1.01 8.43
C TYR A 101 6.52 -1.35 7.05
N LEU A 102 5.80 -2.21 6.34
CA LEU A 102 6.03 -2.55 4.94
C LEU A 102 4.99 -1.85 4.08
N GLY A 103 5.44 -0.91 3.23
CA GLY A 103 4.59 -0.22 2.26
C GLY A 103 4.72 -0.88 0.89
N PHE A 104 3.66 -1.53 0.44
CA PHE A 104 3.57 -2.15 -0.88
C PHE A 104 3.03 -1.14 -1.88
N VAL A 105 3.56 -1.14 -3.11
CA VAL A 105 2.97 -0.37 -4.21
C VAL A 105 2.65 -1.30 -5.36
N PHE A 106 1.44 -1.16 -5.87
CA PHE A 106 0.94 -1.91 -7.01
C PHE A 106 0.54 -0.97 -8.15
N ASN A 107 0.72 -1.41 -9.39
CA ASN A 107 0.08 -0.80 -10.53
C ASN A 107 -1.35 -1.34 -10.63
N ALA A 108 -2.33 -0.47 -10.56
CA ALA A 108 -3.75 -0.78 -10.75
C ALA A 108 -4.24 -0.50 -12.17
N GLY A 109 -3.32 -0.04 -13.05
CA GLY A 109 -3.59 0.15 -14.46
C GLY A 109 -4.11 1.55 -14.82
N VAL A 110 -4.73 1.60 -15.98
CA VAL A 110 -5.31 2.82 -16.56
C VAL A 110 -6.82 2.70 -16.51
N LEU A 111 -7.47 3.73 -15.98
CA LEU A 111 -8.94 3.80 -15.93
C LEU A 111 -9.50 4.25 -17.27
N GLU A 112 -10.60 3.63 -17.67
CA GLU A 112 -11.40 4.12 -18.79
C GLU A 112 -11.96 5.52 -18.50
N PRO A 113 -12.18 6.38 -19.52
CA PRO A 113 -12.65 7.75 -19.32
C PRO A 113 -13.90 7.87 -18.48
N GLY A 114 -14.85 6.94 -18.66
CA GLY A 114 -16.08 6.88 -17.85
C GLY A 114 -15.81 6.61 -16.38
N GLN A 115 -14.91 5.67 -16.08
CA GLN A 115 -14.52 5.34 -14.72
C GLN A 115 -13.81 6.51 -14.04
N ALA A 116 -12.85 7.15 -14.75
CA ALA A 116 -12.12 8.30 -14.21
C ALA A 116 -13.06 9.49 -13.92
N ALA A 117 -14.05 9.74 -14.77
CA ALA A 117 -15.02 10.82 -14.60
C ALA A 117 -16.04 10.57 -13.46
N GLU A 118 -16.31 9.32 -13.12
CA GLU A 118 -17.24 8.93 -12.07
C GLU A 118 -16.59 8.82 -10.68
N LEU A 119 -15.26 8.85 -10.60
CA LEU A 119 -14.55 8.78 -9.32
C LEU A 119 -14.89 9.97 -8.43
N LYS A 120 -15.19 9.66 -7.20
CA LYS A 120 -15.45 10.64 -6.13
C LYS A 120 -15.12 10.04 -4.78
N PRO A 121 -14.82 10.85 -3.76
CA PRO A 121 -14.74 10.37 -2.39
C PRO A 121 -16.06 9.69 -2.00
N CYS A 122 -15.97 8.48 -1.45
CA CYS A 122 -17.12 7.67 -1.03
C CYS A 122 -17.31 7.64 0.49
N ASP A 123 -16.30 8.07 1.22
CA ASP A 123 -16.32 8.16 2.68
C ASP A 123 -15.82 9.52 3.20
N GLU A 124 -15.72 9.67 4.52
CA GLU A 124 -15.26 10.91 5.15
C GLU A 124 -13.72 10.99 5.27
N GLU A 125 -13.00 9.94 4.89
CA GLU A 125 -11.54 9.88 5.00
C GLU A 125 -10.84 10.64 3.88
N ILE A 126 -11.47 10.75 2.71
CA ILE A 126 -10.96 11.48 1.55
C ILE A 126 -11.77 12.75 1.33
N SER A 127 -11.11 13.91 1.39
CA SER A 127 -11.72 15.21 1.13
C SER A 127 -11.79 15.55 -0.36
N GLU A 128 -10.80 15.11 -1.13
CA GLU A 128 -10.61 15.46 -2.53
C GLU A 128 -9.80 14.38 -3.25
N LEU A 129 -10.00 14.24 -4.55
CA LEU A 129 -9.14 13.44 -5.42
C LEU A 129 -8.85 14.20 -6.72
N GLY A 130 -7.79 13.85 -7.40
CA GLY A 130 -7.44 14.48 -8.67
C GLY A 130 -6.42 13.68 -9.47
N PHE A 131 -6.46 13.89 -10.79
CA PHE A 131 -5.46 13.36 -11.71
C PHE A 131 -4.44 14.45 -12.05
N PHE A 132 -3.16 14.16 -11.85
CA PHE A 132 -2.05 15.09 -12.05
C PHE A 132 -1.02 14.48 -12.98
N ASP A 133 -0.40 15.29 -13.84
CA ASP A 133 0.78 14.81 -14.55
C ASP A 133 1.85 14.31 -13.56
N VAL A 134 2.63 13.32 -13.95
CA VAL A 134 3.57 12.63 -13.05
C VAL A 134 4.52 13.60 -12.32
N PRO A 135 5.15 14.58 -12.98
CA PRO A 135 6.00 15.55 -12.30
C PRO A 135 5.25 16.34 -11.21
N THR A 136 4.05 16.81 -11.50
CA THR A 136 3.19 17.54 -10.52
C THR A 136 2.80 16.61 -9.38
N ALA A 137 2.30 15.40 -9.68
CA ALA A 137 1.93 14.41 -8.66
C ALA A 137 3.08 14.15 -7.68
N LEU A 138 4.28 13.92 -8.20
CA LEU A 138 5.47 13.69 -7.35
C LEU A 138 5.79 14.89 -6.46
N THR A 139 5.57 16.13 -6.90
CA THR A 139 5.80 17.31 -6.05
C THR A 139 4.76 17.47 -4.95
N LEU A 140 3.53 16.99 -5.17
CA LEU A 140 2.45 17.04 -4.19
C LEU A 140 2.61 15.99 -3.08
N LEU A 141 3.28 14.87 -3.36
CA LEU A 141 3.52 13.82 -2.38
C LEU A 141 4.57 14.25 -1.33
N PRO A 142 4.39 13.88 -0.06
CA PRO A 142 5.43 14.01 0.97
C PRO A 142 6.72 13.30 0.54
N ALA A 143 7.87 13.80 0.97
CA ALA A 143 9.19 13.39 0.48
C ALA A 143 9.43 11.86 0.48
N ARG A 144 8.99 11.15 1.55
CA ARG A 144 9.14 9.69 1.66
C ARG A 144 8.26 8.95 0.65
N GLN A 145 7.01 9.37 0.51
CA GLN A 145 6.08 8.77 -0.46
C GLN A 145 6.49 9.09 -1.89
N ARG A 146 6.98 10.29 -2.16
CA ARG A 146 7.58 10.67 -3.44
C ARG A 146 8.70 9.71 -3.83
N ALA A 147 9.69 9.50 -2.96
CA ALA A 147 10.82 8.60 -3.24
C ALA A 147 10.33 7.17 -3.56
N ARG A 148 9.35 6.64 -2.82
CA ARG A 148 8.72 5.34 -3.09
C ARG A 148 7.97 5.33 -4.42
N ALA A 149 7.18 6.38 -4.72
CA ALA A 149 6.44 6.50 -5.97
C ALA A 149 7.36 6.57 -7.19
N GLU A 150 8.49 7.30 -7.10
CA GLU A 150 9.52 7.34 -8.14
C GLU A 150 10.08 5.94 -8.44
N GLN A 151 10.38 5.15 -7.40
CA GLN A 151 10.86 3.78 -7.57
C GLN A 151 9.78 2.84 -8.12
N ALA A 152 8.53 3.03 -7.74
CA ALA A 152 7.41 2.28 -8.30
C ALA A 152 7.20 2.60 -9.80
N LEU A 153 7.27 3.86 -10.19
CA LEU A 153 7.21 4.27 -11.60
C LEU A 153 8.36 3.70 -12.43
N GLN A 154 9.57 3.64 -11.87
CA GLN A 154 10.70 2.98 -12.52
C GLN A 154 10.46 1.48 -12.67
N ALA A 155 9.93 0.80 -11.61
CA ALA A 155 9.58 -0.61 -11.67
C ALA A 155 8.53 -0.90 -12.75
N LEU A 156 7.56 0.00 -12.89
CA LEU A 156 6.56 -0.09 -13.95
C LEU A 156 7.17 0.05 -15.35
N HIS A 157 8.15 0.95 -15.50
CA HIS A 157 8.82 1.21 -16.78
C HIS A 157 9.72 0.06 -17.21
N ASP A 158 10.55 -0.48 -16.32
CA ASP A 158 11.55 -1.51 -16.64
C ASP A 158 11.08 -2.95 -16.35
N GLY A 159 9.91 -3.11 -15.71
CA GLY A 159 9.34 -4.41 -15.37
C GLY A 159 10.05 -5.13 -14.22
N VAL A 160 10.92 -4.45 -13.47
CA VAL A 160 11.71 -5.04 -12.39
C VAL A 160 11.19 -4.58 -11.02
N PRO A 161 10.50 -5.44 -10.25
CA PRO A 161 10.07 -5.12 -8.89
C PRO A 161 11.24 -4.79 -7.96
N ARG A 162 11.02 -3.90 -6.98
CA ARG A 162 12.07 -3.38 -6.09
C ARG A 162 11.77 -3.64 -4.62
N TYR A 163 12.84 -3.94 -3.88
CA TYR A 163 12.88 -3.81 -2.44
C TYR A 163 13.53 -2.46 -2.07
N LEU A 164 12.87 -1.72 -1.20
CA LEU A 164 13.32 -0.39 -0.78
C LEU A 164 13.52 -0.32 0.74
N ARG A 165 14.32 0.62 1.17
CA ARG A 165 14.47 1.03 2.55
C ARG A 165 14.34 2.55 2.63
N ASN A 166 13.23 3.04 3.20
CA ASN A 166 12.90 4.47 3.24
C ASN A 166 12.90 5.13 1.86
N GLY A 167 12.32 4.46 0.86
CA GLY A 167 12.26 4.95 -0.52
C GLY A 167 13.53 4.80 -1.34
N VAL A 168 14.59 4.20 -0.81
CA VAL A 168 15.88 3.98 -1.49
C VAL A 168 16.05 2.50 -1.80
N PRO A 169 16.47 2.11 -3.03
CA PRO A 169 16.78 0.71 -3.35
C PRO A 169 17.78 0.11 -2.37
N GLY A 170 17.44 -1.09 -1.83
CA GLY A 170 18.24 -1.81 -0.82
C GLY A 170 19.25 -2.76 -1.44
#